data_99f6674f60854f32b6b2c2273c7d042f
#
_entry.id   99f6674f60854f32b6b2c2273c7d042f
#
_cell.length_a   1.000
_cell.length_b   1.000
_cell.length_c   1.000
_cell.angle_alpha   90.00
_cell.angle_beta   90.00
_cell.angle_gamma   90.00
#
_symmetry.space_group_name_H-M   'P 1'
#
loop_
_entity.id
_entity.type
_entity.pdbx_description
1 polymer ?
#
loop_
_entity_poly.entity_id
_entity_poly.type
_entity_poly.pdbx_seq_one_letter_code
_entity_poly.pdbx_strand_id
1 'polypeptide(L)'
;MKLQSGTAATTLAPANPWALVPPLGNLDAYISAVNRLPLLTHEEEQTYARQLRDHNDVDAAGRLVMSHLRLVVSIARQYLGYGLPHGDLIQEGNVGLMKAVKRFDPDQGVRLVSYAMHWIKAEIHEYILKNWRMVKVATTKAQRKLFFNLRSMKQGFKADAAAADAATHRDTLSDHEIDSVAAQLNVKREEVIEMETRM
;
A
#
# COMPACT_ATOMS: atom_id res chain seq x y z
N MET A 1 -23.99 23.63 -53.97
CA MET A 1 -23.46 24.42 -52.84
C MET A 1 -23.80 23.68 -51.58
N LYS A 2 -22.83 22.83 -51.08
CA LYS A 2 -23.02 21.97 -49.86
C LYS A 2 -22.07 22.51 -48.80
N LEU A 3 -22.61 23.08 -47.75
CA LEU A 3 -21.88 23.48 -46.54
C LEU A 3 -21.68 22.24 -45.68
N GLN A 4 -20.43 21.80 -45.53
CA GLN A 4 -20.02 20.81 -44.55
C GLN A 4 -19.72 21.57 -43.24
N SER A 5 -20.54 21.39 -42.22
CA SER A 5 -20.28 21.79 -40.85
C SER A 5 -19.47 20.72 -40.17
N GLY A 6 -18.16 20.87 -40.17
CA GLY A 6 -17.27 20.05 -39.37
C GLY A 6 -17.27 20.58 -37.92
N THR A 7 -17.98 19.91 -37.02
CA THR A 7 -17.85 20.11 -35.57
C THR A 7 -16.57 19.41 -35.12
N ALA A 8 -15.48 20.16 -35.00
CA ALA A 8 -14.27 19.71 -34.30
C ALA A 8 -14.61 19.67 -32.82
N ALA A 9 -14.75 18.47 -32.29
CA ALA A 9 -14.77 18.23 -30.84
C ALA A 9 -13.40 18.57 -30.28
N THR A 10 -13.23 19.79 -29.79
CA THR A 10 -12.03 20.17 -29.02
C THR A 10 -12.07 19.43 -27.68
N THR A 11 -11.40 18.31 -27.60
CA THR A 11 -11.09 17.66 -26.32
C THR A 11 -10.11 18.56 -25.59
N LEU A 12 -10.63 19.43 -24.73
CA LEU A 12 -9.85 20.18 -23.76
C LEU A 12 -9.17 19.18 -22.83
N ALA A 13 -7.90 18.89 -23.09
CA ALA A 13 -7.06 18.21 -22.12
C ALA A 13 -7.03 19.11 -20.86
N PRO A 14 -7.32 18.59 -19.66
CA PRO A 14 -7.28 19.39 -18.45
C PRO A 14 -5.89 19.96 -18.26
N ALA A 15 -5.80 21.28 -18.16
CA ALA A 15 -4.55 22.01 -18.02
C ALA A 15 -3.81 21.70 -16.70
N ASN A 16 -4.48 21.00 -15.76
CA ASN A 16 -3.91 20.58 -14.50
C ASN A 16 -4.25 19.11 -14.25
N PRO A 17 -3.26 18.17 -14.33
CA PRO A 17 -3.48 16.76 -14.03
C PRO A 17 -4.03 16.50 -12.63
N TRP A 18 -3.77 17.38 -11.67
CA TRP A 18 -4.24 17.29 -10.28
C TRP A 18 -5.74 17.58 -10.13
N ALA A 19 -6.37 18.24 -11.09
CA ALA A 19 -7.81 18.50 -11.08
C ALA A 19 -8.67 17.25 -11.33
N LEU A 20 -8.07 16.14 -11.75
CA LEU A 20 -8.76 14.89 -12.08
C LEU A 20 -9.06 14.01 -10.87
N VAL A 21 -8.38 14.23 -9.76
CA VAL A 21 -8.55 13.40 -8.56
C VAL A 21 -9.42 14.16 -7.55
N PRO A 22 -10.65 13.68 -7.27
CA PRO A 22 -11.52 14.32 -6.29
C PRO A 22 -10.92 14.19 -4.89
N PRO A 23 -11.24 15.13 -3.98
CA PRO A 23 -10.84 15.02 -2.58
C PRO A 23 -11.42 13.77 -1.94
N LEU A 24 -10.75 13.20 -0.93
CA LEU A 24 -11.14 11.98 -0.23
C LEU A 24 -12.48 12.02 0.52
N GLY A 25 -13.20 13.14 0.50
CA GLY A 25 -14.53 13.25 1.10
C GLY A 25 -15.55 12.25 0.55
N ASN A 26 -15.31 11.74 -0.67
CA ASN A 26 -16.01 10.59 -1.24
C ASN A 26 -14.97 9.56 -1.72
N LEU A 27 -14.70 8.57 -0.87
CA LEU A 27 -13.68 7.55 -1.13
C LEU A 27 -13.97 6.75 -2.40
N ASP A 28 -15.22 6.42 -2.67
CA ASP A 28 -15.60 5.64 -3.86
C ASP A 28 -15.39 6.45 -5.14
N ALA A 29 -15.71 7.75 -5.11
CA ALA A 29 -15.42 8.64 -6.23
C ALA A 29 -13.91 8.78 -6.47
N TYR A 30 -13.12 8.89 -5.40
CA TYR A 30 -11.66 8.91 -5.49
C TYR A 30 -11.12 7.62 -6.13
N ILE A 31 -11.51 6.45 -5.63
CA ILE A 31 -11.08 5.15 -6.17
C ILE A 31 -11.49 5.01 -7.64
N SER A 32 -12.72 5.43 -7.99
CA SER A 32 -13.21 5.40 -9.37
C SER A 32 -12.41 6.30 -10.29
N ALA A 33 -12.06 7.51 -9.84
CA ALA A 33 -11.22 8.44 -10.59
C ALA A 33 -9.81 7.90 -10.81
N VAL A 34 -9.18 7.37 -9.74
CA VAL A 34 -7.84 6.77 -9.79
C VAL A 34 -7.79 5.59 -10.77
N ASN A 35 -8.85 4.78 -10.82
CA ASN A 35 -8.94 3.64 -11.74
C ASN A 35 -9.07 4.04 -13.22
N ARG A 36 -9.45 5.28 -13.51
CA ARG A 36 -9.55 5.82 -14.89
C ARG A 36 -8.25 6.43 -15.38
N LEU A 37 -7.28 6.69 -14.48
CA LEU A 37 -6.01 7.28 -14.88
C LEU A 37 -5.24 6.32 -15.79
N PRO A 38 -4.59 6.84 -16.85
CA PRO A 38 -3.78 6.01 -17.73
C PRO A 38 -2.55 5.46 -17.00
N LEU A 39 -2.16 4.25 -17.38
CA LEU A 39 -0.90 3.66 -16.94
C LEU A 39 0.22 4.15 -17.88
N LEU A 40 1.39 4.41 -17.33
CA LEU A 40 2.57 4.75 -18.12
C LEU A 40 3.23 3.48 -18.67
N THR A 41 3.74 3.60 -19.90
CA THR A 41 4.65 2.62 -20.47
C THR A 41 6.01 2.68 -19.77
N HIS A 42 6.84 1.67 -19.96
CA HIS A 42 8.20 1.66 -19.39
C HIS A 42 9.05 2.84 -19.88
N GLU A 43 8.93 3.17 -21.14
CA GLU A 43 9.69 4.27 -21.77
C GLU A 43 9.27 5.63 -21.24
N GLU A 44 7.95 5.85 -21.07
CA GLU A 44 7.41 7.07 -20.47
C GLU A 44 7.82 7.20 -19.00
N GLU A 45 7.76 6.09 -18.23
CA GLU A 45 8.21 6.05 -16.83
C GLU A 45 9.68 6.48 -16.71
N GLN A 46 10.56 5.94 -17.56
CA GLN A 46 11.97 6.32 -17.57
C GLN A 46 12.17 7.79 -18.00
N THR A 47 11.43 8.25 -19.00
CA THR A 47 11.53 9.62 -19.49
C THR A 47 11.15 10.63 -18.39
N TYR A 48 10.00 10.42 -17.73
CA TYR A 48 9.59 11.30 -16.64
C TYR A 48 10.50 11.19 -15.42
N ALA A 49 11.02 10.00 -15.12
CA ALA A 49 11.97 9.83 -14.02
C ALA A 49 13.30 10.58 -14.26
N ARG A 50 13.80 10.58 -15.50
CA ARG A 50 14.99 11.37 -15.88
C ARG A 50 14.71 12.87 -15.83
N GLN A 51 13.56 13.32 -16.32
CA GLN A 51 13.15 14.74 -16.25
C GLN A 51 13.07 15.21 -14.78
N LEU A 52 12.52 14.37 -13.89
CA LEU A 52 12.49 14.68 -12.48
C LEU A 52 13.89 14.75 -11.86
N ARG A 53 14.76 13.78 -12.16
CA ARG A 53 16.09 13.71 -11.59
C ARG A 53 17.00 14.85 -12.10
N ASP A 54 16.98 15.12 -13.41
CA ASP A 54 17.94 16.02 -14.05
C ASP A 54 17.48 17.49 -14.00
N HIS A 55 16.16 17.72 -14.01
CA HIS A 55 15.57 19.07 -14.06
C HIS A 55 14.69 19.42 -12.87
N ASN A 56 14.50 18.51 -11.90
CA ASN A 56 13.54 18.67 -10.80
C ASN A 56 12.12 19.02 -11.29
N ASP A 57 11.70 18.44 -12.42
CA ASP A 57 10.41 18.72 -13.03
C ASP A 57 9.28 18.14 -12.16
N VAL A 58 8.50 19.06 -11.56
CA VAL A 58 7.37 18.74 -10.69
C VAL A 58 6.20 18.13 -11.48
N ASP A 59 6.00 18.53 -12.73
CA ASP A 59 4.93 17.98 -13.57
C ASP A 59 5.24 16.53 -13.96
N ALA A 60 6.49 16.21 -14.25
CA ALA A 60 6.94 14.83 -14.46
C ALA A 60 6.75 13.98 -13.20
N ALA A 61 7.09 14.50 -12.02
CA ALA A 61 6.81 13.83 -10.74
C ALA A 61 5.31 13.59 -10.55
N GLY A 62 4.48 14.58 -10.84
CA GLY A 62 3.02 14.49 -10.79
C GLY A 62 2.48 13.35 -11.65
N ARG A 63 2.95 13.22 -12.89
CA ARG A 63 2.55 12.16 -13.82
C ARG A 63 2.95 10.77 -13.29
N LEU A 64 4.16 10.63 -12.75
CA LEU A 64 4.62 9.39 -12.12
C LEU A 64 3.76 9.00 -10.93
N VAL A 65 3.43 9.94 -10.04
CA VAL A 65 2.57 9.67 -8.88
C VAL A 65 1.16 9.29 -9.32
N MET A 66 0.54 10.09 -10.20
CA MET A 66 -0.84 9.89 -10.65
C MET A 66 -1.06 8.52 -11.30
N SER A 67 -0.14 8.09 -12.15
CA SER A 67 -0.22 6.77 -12.81
C SER A 67 -0.13 5.59 -11.85
N HIS A 68 0.45 5.79 -10.65
CA HIS A 68 0.68 4.73 -9.67
C HIS A 68 -0.27 4.79 -8.46
N LEU A 69 -1.22 5.73 -8.40
CA LEU A 69 -2.21 5.80 -7.30
C LEU A 69 -3.05 4.53 -7.18
N ARG A 70 -3.34 3.86 -8.29
CA ARG A 70 -4.04 2.56 -8.29
C ARG A 70 -3.30 1.49 -7.50
N LEU A 71 -1.96 1.48 -7.58
CA LEU A 71 -1.13 0.58 -6.79
C LEU A 71 -1.30 0.84 -5.29
N VAL A 72 -1.32 2.13 -4.88
CA VAL A 72 -1.52 2.51 -3.49
C VAL A 72 -2.85 2.01 -2.95
N VAL A 73 -3.95 2.23 -3.69
CA VAL A 73 -5.28 1.74 -3.31
C VAL A 73 -5.30 0.22 -3.15
N SER A 74 -4.66 -0.51 -4.08
CA SER A 74 -4.57 -1.97 -4.02
C SER A 74 -3.80 -2.47 -2.80
N ILE A 75 -2.69 -1.82 -2.46
CA ILE A 75 -1.89 -2.16 -1.27
C ILE A 75 -2.66 -1.81 0.00
N ALA A 76 -3.25 -0.61 0.09
CA ALA A 76 -3.99 -0.16 1.28
C ALA A 76 -5.16 -1.10 1.65
N ARG A 77 -5.83 -1.69 0.65
CA ARG A 77 -6.89 -2.69 0.88
C ARG A 77 -6.44 -3.90 1.69
N GLN A 78 -5.19 -4.31 1.57
CA GLN A 78 -4.65 -5.46 2.29
C GLN A 78 -4.58 -5.21 3.81
N TYR A 79 -4.65 -3.94 4.24
CA TYR A 79 -4.52 -3.52 5.63
C TYR A 79 -5.85 -3.09 6.28
N LEU A 80 -6.98 -3.24 5.61
CA LEU A 80 -8.30 -2.90 6.18
C LEU A 80 -8.63 -3.66 7.47
N GLY A 81 -8.09 -4.87 7.62
CA GLY A 81 -8.29 -5.71 8.79
C GLY A 81 -7.76 -5.15 10.11
N TYR A 82 -7.00 -4.05 10.10
CA TYR A 82 -6.47 -3.41 11.31
C TYR A 82 -7.43 -2.38 11.93
N GLY A 83 -8.62 -2.15 11.34
CA GLY A 83 -9.65 -1.27 11.91
C GLY A 83 -9.38 0.22 11.72
N LEU A 84 -8.41 0.61 10.91
CA LEU A 84 -8.11 1.99 10.58
C LEU A 84 -8.89 2.45 9.33
N PRO A 85 -9.21 3.76 9.21
CA PRO A 85 -9.92 4.29 8.06
C PRO A 85 -9.17 4.06 6.76
N HIS A 86 -9.85 3.53 5.74
CA HIS A 86 -9.23 3.23 4.44
C HIS A 86 -8.63 4.47 3.77
N GLY A 87 -9.31 5.62 3.91
CA GLY A 87 -8.82 6.89 3.38
C GLY A 87 -7.45 7.27 3.94
N ASP A 88 -7.26 7.09 5.25
CA ASP A 88 -5.98 7.40 5.92
C ASP A 88 -4.87 6.45 5.46
N LEU A 89 -5.16 5.15 5.34
CA LEU A 89 -4.21 4.17 4.80
C LEU A 89 -3.78 4.51 3.38
N ILE A 90 -4.71 4.98 2.54
CA ILE A 90 -4.41 5.43 1.18
C ILE A 90 -3.51 6.67 1.21
N GLN A 91 -3.80 7.67 2.09
CA GLN A 91 -2.98 8.88 2.15
C GLN A 91 -1.56 8.60 2.63
N GLU A 92 -1.39 7.76 3.64
CA GLU A 92 -0.05 7.34 4.07
C GLU A 92 0.67 6.55 2.97
N GLY A 93 -0.06 5.71 2.24
CA GLY A 93 0.47 5.05 1.06
C GLY A 93 0.90 6.03 -0.05
N ASN A 94 0.14 7.12 -0.26
CA ASN A 94 0.50 8.18 -1.21
C ASN A 94 1.78 8.92 -0.76
N VAL A 95 1.95 9.16 0.55
CA VAL A 95 3.21 9.70 1.10
C VAL A 95 4.37 8.77 0.78
N GLY A 96 4.20 7.46 0.96
CA GLY A 96 5.18 6.45 0.61
C GLY A 96 5.52 6.47 -0.89
N LEU A 97 4.52 6.55 -1.76
CA LEU A 97 4.70 6.66 -3.21
C LEU A 97 5.49 7.92 -3.59
N MET A 98 5.17 9.09 -3.01
CA MET A 98 5.90 10.33 -3.27
C MET A 98 7.37 10.24 -2.82
N LYS A 99 7.64 9.62 -1.66
CA LYS A 99 9.02 9.35 -1.20
C LYS A 99 9.77 8.43 -2.17
N ALA A 100 9.08 7.41 -2.72
CA ALA A 100 9.66 6.52 -3.71
C ALA A 100 9.99 7.26 -5.01
N VAL A 101 9.05 8.02 -5.56
CA VAL A 101 9.24 8.79 -6.80
C VAL A 101 10.42 9.75 -6.68
N LYS A 102 10.55 10.44 -5.54
CA LYS A 102 11.67 11.38 -5.30
C LYS A 102 13.04 10.71 -5.28
N ARG A 103 13.11 9.41 -4.94
CA ARG A 103 14.37 8.66 -4.78
C ARG A 103 14.58 7.62 -5.87
N PHE A 104 13.67 7.55 -6.81
CA PHE A 104 13.73 6.58 -7.88
C PHE A 104 14.83 6.92 -8.88
N ASP A 105 15.68 5.94 -9.16
CA ASP A 105 16.72 6.04 -10.19
C ASP A 105 16.32 5.15 -11.38
N PRO A 106 16.00 5.74 -12.55
CA PRO A 106 15.58 5.01 -13.73
C PRO A 106 16.69 4.13 -14.34
N ASP A 107 17.95 4.41 -14.05
CA ASP A 107 19.08 3.70 -14.65
C ASP A 107 19.43 2.39 -13.91
N GLN A 108 18.77 2.09 -12.79
CA GLN A 108 18.91 0.82 -12.06
C GLN A 108 18.20 -0.38 -12.72
N GLY A 109 17.52 -0.21 -13.83
CA GLY A 109 16.81 -1.28 -14.54
C GLY A 109 15.61 -1.88 -13.82
N VAL A 110 15.15 -1.26 -12.73
CA VAL A 110 13.99 -1.70 -11.93
C VAL A 110 12.77 -0.83 -12.27
N ARG A 111 11.58 -1.43 -12.31
CA ARG A 111 10.32 -0.68 -12.50
C ARG A 111 9.97 0.09 -11.22
N LEU A 112 9.42 1.30 -11.40
CA LEU A 112 8.94 2.13 -10.29
C LEU A 112 7.91 1.38 -9.41
N VAL A 113 7.04 0.57 -10.00
CA VAL A 113 6.06 -0.26 -9.27
C VAL A 113 6.74 -1.13 -8.21
N SER A 114 7.80 -1.85 -8.59
CA SER A 114 8.53 -2.75 -7.69
C SER A 114 9.24 -1.98 -6.58
N TYR A 115 9.86 -0.87 -6.93
CA TYR A 115 10.55 0.00 -5.98
C TYR A 115 9.58 0.69 -5.01
N ALA A 116 8.51 1.28 -5.53
CA ALA A 116 7.52 2.02 -4.74
C ALA A 116 6.74 1.13 -3.76
N MET A 117 6.51 -0.13 -4.10
CA MET A 117 5.77 -1.06 -3.24
C MET A 117 6.37 -1.15 -1.83
N HIS A 118 7.69 -1.15 -1.70
CA HIS A 118 8.36 -1.20 -0.40
C HIS A 118 8.16 0.08 0.41
N TRP A 119 8.22 1.24 -0.24
CA TRP A 119 8.00 2.53 0.39
C TRP A 119 6.54 2.71 0.84
N ILE A 120 5.59 2.33 -0.01
CA ILE A 120 4.15 2.39 0.29
C ILE A 120 3.84 1.51 1.51
N LYS A 121 4.31 0.26 1.51
CA LYS A 121 4.11 -0.66 2.65
C LYS A 121 4.77 -0.14 3.93
N ALA A 122 5.95 0.45 3.84
CA ALA A 122 6.66 0.97 5.01
C ALA A 122 5.88 2.10 5.69
N GLU A 123 5.35 3.07 4.93
CA GLU A 123 4.56 4.18 5.48
C GLU A 123 3.24 3.68 6.07
N ILE A 124 2.52 2.79 5.37
CA ILE A 124 1.28 2.20 5.89
C ILE A 124 1.56 1.43 7.19
N HIS A 125 2.62 0.62 7.25
CA HIS A 125 3.01 -0.11 8.46
C HIS A 125 3.33 0.84 9.61
N GLU A 126 4.07 1.92 9.36
CA GLU A 126 4.40 2.90 10.38
C GLU A 126 3.15 3.61 10.91
N TYR A 127 2.23 3.98 10.01
CA TYR A 127 0.96 4.57 10.39
C TYR A 127 0.11 3.64 11.25
N ILE A 128 -0.01 2.35 10.85
CA ILE A 128 -0.74 1.34 11.64
C ILE A 128 -0.14 1.22 13.04
N LEU A 129 1.18 1.04 13.16
CA LEU A 129 1.85 0.89 14.46
C LEU A 129 1.69 2.10 15.38
N LYS A 130 1.53 3.31 14.81
CA LYS A 130 1.31 4.54 15.58
C LYS A 130 -0.12 4.73 16.03
N ASN A 131 -1.09 4.29 15.22
CA ASN A 131 -2.50 4.66 15.38
C ASN A 131 -3.42 3.48 15.74
N TRP A 132 -2.92 2.23 15.73
CA TRP A 132 -3.74 1.06 16.01
C TRP A 132 -4.30 1.05 17.44
N ARG A 133 -3.53 1.51 18.43
CA ARG A 133 -3.95 1.72 19.82
C ARG A 133 -3.27 2.94 20.43
N MET A 134 -3.87 3.48 21.50
CA MET A 134 -3.32 4.63 22.23
C MET A 134 -1.93 4.36 22.81
N VAL A 135 -1.63 3.09 23.17
CA VAL A 135 -0.33 2.65 23.68
C VAL A 135 0.44 1.97 22.55
N LYS A 136 1.72 2.31 22.40
CA LYS A 136 2.60 1.67 21.41
C LYS A 136 2.79 0.19 21.75
N VAL A 137 2.27 -0.68 20.87
CA VAL A 137 2.28 -2.13 21.08
C VAL A 137 3.57 -2.78 20.60
N ALA A 138 4.20 -2.25 19.54
CA ALA A 138 5.37 -2.84 18.92
C ALA A 138 6.51 -1.83 18.80
N THR A 139 7.41 -1.83 19.78
CA THR A 139 8.57 -0.92 19.84
C THR A 139 9.83 -1.56 19.25
N THR A 140 10.03 -2.86 19.45
CA THR A 140 11.19 -3.59 18.95
C THR A 140 10.97 -4.13 17.53
N LYS A 141 12.07 -4.46 16.84
CA LYS A 141 12.01 -5.09 15.51
C LYS A 141 11.29 -6.44 15.53
N ALA A 142 11.50 -7.24 16.56
CA ALA A 142 10.83 -8.52 16.75
C ALA A 142 9.32 -8.36 16.93
N GLN A 143 8.89 -7.43 17.80
CA GLN A 143 7.48 -7.12 18.03
C GLN A 143 6.77 -6.62 16.77
N ARG A 144 7.41 -5.76 15.96
CA ARG A 144 6.85 -5.31 14.67
C ARG A 144 6.65 -6.48 13.70
N LYS A 145 7.63 -7.38 13.62
CA LYS A 145 7.55 -8.56 12.78
C LYS A 145 6.40 -9.49 13.22
N LEU A 146 6.28 -9.71 14.52
CA LEU A 146 5.16 -10.47 15.11
C LEU A 146 3.82 -9.82 14.82
N PHE A 147 3.68 -8.53 15.05
CA PHE A 147 2.43 -7.80 14.88
C PHE A 147 1.79 -8.00 13.49
N PHE A 148 2.59 -7.95 12.42
CA PHE A 148 2.07 -8.10 11.07
C PHE A 148 1.89 -9.55 10.62
N ASN A 149 2.68 -10.49 11.17
CA ASN A 149 2.66 -11.88 10.71
C ASN A 149 1.78 -12.79 11.58
N LEU A 150 1.69 -12.52 12.90
CA LEU A 150 0.99 -13.39 13.85
C LEU A 150 -0.47 -13.62 13.46
N ARG A 151 -1.17 -12.56 13.04
CA ARG A 151 -2.57 -12.65 12.62
C ARG A 151 -2.78 -13.56 11.41
N SER A 152 -1.92 -13.42 10.39
CA SER A 152 -1.97 -14.26 9.19
C SER A 152 -1.65 -15.71 9.51
N MET A 153 -0.64 -15.95 10.34
CA MET A 153 -0.26 -17.30 10.76
C MET A 153 -1.36 -17.95 11.61
N LYS A 154 -1.96 -17.20 12.53
CA LYS A 154 -3.10 -17.66 13.34
C LYS A 154 -4.32 -18.06 12.48
N GLN A 155 -4.58 -17.32 11.41
CA GLN A 155 -5.63 -17.68 10.45
C GLN A 155 -5.27 -18.95 9.67
N GLY A 156 -3.99 -19.12 9.28
CA GLY A 156 -3.50 -20.35 8.64
C GLY A 156 -3.69 -21.57 9.53
N PHE A 157 -3.26 -21.51 10.80
CA PHE A 157 -3.44 -22.61 11.75
C PHE A 157 -4.91 -22.95 12.00
N LYS A 158 -5.80 -21.93 12.07
CA LYS A 158 -7.26 -22.17 12.18
C LYS A 158 -7.81 -22.87 10.93
N ALA A 159 -7.34 -22.52 9.74
CA ALA A 159 -7.75 -23.16 8.49
C ALA A 159 -7.28 -24.62 8.42
N ASP A 160 -6.04 -24.89 8.84
CA ASP A 160 -5.48 -26.23 8.89
C ASP A 160 -6.20 -27.12 9.92
N ALA A 161 -6.50 -26.57 11.10
CA ALA A 161 -7.27 -27.27 12.13
C ALA A 161 -8.71 -27.56 11.69
N ALA A 162 -9.37 -26.65 10.97
CA ALA A 162 -10.69 -26.88 10.42
C ALA A 162 -10.69 -27.97 9.32
N ALA A 163 -9.64 -28.04 8.53
CA ALA A 163 -9.46 -29.10 7.52
C ALA A 163 -9.20 -30.49 8.15
N ALA A 164 -8.67 -30.53 9.37
CA ALA A 164 -8.38 -31.77 10.10
C ALA A 164 -9.54 -32.25 10.98
N ASP A 165 -10.76 -31.69 10.83
CA ASP A 165 -11.96 -32.01 11.62
C ASP A 165 -11.77 -31.82 13.16
N ALA A 166 -10.70 -31.15 13.55
CA ALA A 166 -10.41 -30.81 14.94
C ALA A 166 -11.12 -29.50 15.33
N ALA A 167 -12.44 -29.57 15.49
CA ALA A 167 -13.31 -28.44 15.86
C ALA A 167 -13.05 -27.95 17.29
N THR A 168 -11.85 -27.45 17.58
CA THR A 168 -11.58 -26.67 18.77
C THR A 168 -11.51 -25.19 18.39
N HIS A 169 -12.59 -24.49 18.67
CA HIS A 169 -12.67 -23.02 18.57
C HIS A 169 -11.75 -22.39 19.62
N ARG A 170 -10.45 -22.45 19.39
CA ARG A 170 -9.44 -21.85 20.27
C ARG A 170 -9.14 -20.45 19.79
N ASP A 171 -9.25 -19.49 20.68
CA ASP A 171 -8.82 -18.11 20.41
C ASP A 171 -7.32 -17.90 20.67
N THR A 172 -6.68 -18.82 21.41
CA THR A 172 -5.27 -18.81 21.75
C THR A 172 -4.49 -19.86 20.97
N LEU A 173 -3.22 -19.55 20.69
CA LEU A 173 -2.28 -20.48 20.06
C LEU A 173 -1.92 -21.64 21.01
N SER A 174 -1.75 -22.83 20.47
CA SER A 174 -1.18 -23.96 21.20
C SER A 174 0.35 -23.80 21.37
N ASP A 175 0.93 -24.53 22.32
CA ASP A 175 2.37 -24.50 22.54
C ASP A 175 3.20 -24.86 21.28
N HIS A 176 2.74 -25.82 20.50
CA HIS A 176 3.35 -26.20 19.24
C HIS A 176 3.27 -25.09 18.18
N GLU A 177 2.14 -24.39 18.09
CA GLU A 177 1.95 -23.26 17.17
C GLU A 177 2.82 -22.07 17.59
N ILE A 178 2.96 -21.80 18.89
CA ILE A 178 3.85 -20.76 19.43
C ILE A 178 5.31 -21.07 19.03
N ASP A 179 5.75 -22.32 19.18
CA ASP A 179 7.10 -22.73 18.81
C ASP A 179 7.33 -22.65 17.30
N SER A 180 6.31 -22.99 16.51
CA SER A 180 6.35 -22.84 15.03
C SER A 180 6.47 -21.39 14.61
N VAL A 181 5.70 -20.49 15.22
CA VAL A 181 5.77 -19.04 14.98
C VAL A 181 7.16 -18.50 15.37
N ALA A 182 7.64 -18.87 16.55
CA ALA A 182 8.94 -18.44 17.06
C ALA A 182 10.07 -18.84 16.12
N ALA A 183 10.05 -20.08 15.63
CA ALA A 183 11.04 -20.60 14.68
C ALA A 183 10.97 -19.91 13.31
N GLN A 184 9.77 -19.77 12.73
CA GLN A 184 9.57 -19.14 11.41
C GLN A 184 9.95 -17.66 11.39
N LEU A 185 9.64 -16.95 12.47
CA LEU A 185 9.93 -15.52 12.57
C LEU A 185 11.27 -15.21 13.19
N ASN A 186 12.00 -16.24 13.69
CA ASN A 186 13.26 -16.09 14.41
C ASN A 186 13.14 -15.05 15.55
N VAL A 187 12.19 -15.31 16.45
CA VAL A 187 11.89 -14.49 17.64
C VAL A 187 11.80 -15.40 18.86
N LYS A 188 11.89 -14.84 20.08
CA LYS A 188 11.77 -15.62 21.29
C LYS A 188 10.32 -16.04 21.54
N ARG A 189 10.15 -17.24 22.14
CA ARG A 189 8.83 -17.77 22.51
C ARG A 189 8.04 -16.81 23.42
N GLU A 190 8.74 -16.21 24.38
CA GLU A 190 8.14 -15.25 25.31
C GLU A 190 7.57 -14.03 24.60
N GLU A 191 8.23 -13.55 23.54
CA GLU A 191 7.77 -12.43 22.73
C GLU A 191 6.50 -12.75 21.94
N VAL A 192 6.35 -14.03 21.51
CA VAL A 192 5.13 -14.50 20.83
C VAL A 192 3.94 -14.48 21.79
N ILE A 193 4.11 -15.05 23.00
CA ILE A 193 3.07 -15.08 24.04
C ILE A 193 2.67 -13.67 24.46
N GLU A 194 3.65 -12.80 24.68
CA GLU A 194 3.40 -11.41 25.05
C GLU A 194 2.64 -10.66 23.93
N MET A 195 2.99 -10.86 22.68
CA MET A 195 2.32 -10.22 21.55
C MET A 195 0.89 -10.76 21.38
N GLU A 196 0.66 -12.06 21.57
CA GLU A 196 -0.67 -12.65 21.50
C GLU A 196 -1.60 -12.05 22.56
N THR A 197 -1.10 -11.85 23.78
CA THR A 197 -1.87 -11.24 24.88
C THR A 197 -2.23 -9.77 24.60
N ARG A 198 -1.40 -9.07 23.81
CA ARG A 198 -1.60 -7.66 23.46
C ARG A 198 -2.51 -7.44 22.25
N MET A 199 -2.73 -8.45 21.42
CA MET A 199 -3.51 -8.36 20.17
C MET A 199 -4.98 -8.75 20.40
#